data_b1ead7b9b42a1062a1ad9e97ef503d6a
#
_entry.id   b1ead7b9b42a1062a1ad9e97ef503d6a
#
_cell.length_a   1.000
_cell.length_b   1.000
_cell.length_c   1.000
_cell.angle_alpha   90.00
_cell.angle_beta   90.00
_cell.angle_gamma   90.00
#
_symmetry.space_group_name_H-M   'P 1'
#
loop_
_entity.id
_entity.type
_entity.pdbx_description
1 polymer ?
#
loop_
_entity_poly.entity_id
_entity_poly.type
_entity_poly.pdbx_seq_one_letter_code
_entity_poly.pdbx_strand_id
1 'polypeptide(L)'
;MRTPTKSSKASYNRQSAPTREVASPKPLGTLPRIWPCYAATASRPRSPGPKRIFYGFLDVAFTPYGDHWRKTRKIFVHHLLGPRRAESFSSARAVEIRHLINYLSAASPNPVNLDDKIFDLADGVLGAVAFGKSYRGKQFEGQVLREVIVEAMHMIDSFSAEDFFPNFFGWTIDLLTGHKARLDKCFHKLDGYLEMVLNEHLDRENTRKGDDDDDLVDVLLGLSNEETGLPLSKEHIKAIFMNAFLGGVDTSAIVIIWAMSELIRNPQTMQKAQAEIRTKLGAKPTLEPDDLGKLTFLKMIVKETLRLHPPVPLLLPRETRRTCQIRAENNNIYNISPRTRVLVNAWAIGRDPNKWNNPSEFSPERFKGNEVDFRGQHFEFVPFGGGRRICPGISNSIATIELTLANLLYWFDWEVAEGMKVEEIGSLEEEGGVTTHKRTKLTLVPINYAWP
;
A
#
# COMPACT_ATOMS: atom_id res chain seq x y z
N MET A 1 -20.45 -68.95 26.89
CA MET A 1 -21.35 -68.12 27.69
C MET A 1 -20.63 -66.93 28.28
N ARG A 2 -20.76 -65.78 27.68
CA ARG A 2 -20.56 -64.43 28.29
C ARG A 2 -21.07 -63.41 27.27
N THR A 3 -22.09 -62.69 27.65
CA THR A 3 -22.82 -61.64 26.95
C THR A 3 -21.97 -60.37 26.76
N PRO A 4 -22.12 -59.61 25.70
CA PRO A 4 -21.45 -58.32 25.50
C PRO A 4 -22.29 -57.20 26.11
N THR A 5 -21.61 -56.34 26.88
CA THR A 5 -22.10 -55.13 27.51
C THR A 5 -22.29 -54.00 26.46
N LYS A 6 -23.47 -53.38 26.48
CA LYS A 6 -23.81 -52.18 25.68
C LYS A 6 -23.02 -50.96 26.14
N SER A 7 -22.31 -50.32 25.22
CA SER A 7 -21.73 -48.98 25.43
C SER A 7 -22.77 -47.92 25.03
N SER A 8 -23.18 -47.12 26.00
CA SER A 8 -24.03 -45.95 25.82
C SER A 8 -23.26 -44.80 25.15
N LYS A 9 -23.68 -44.43 23.95
CA LYS A 9 -23.23 -43.17 23.32
C LYS A 9 -24.01 -42.02 23.96
N ALA A 10 -23.34 -41.21 24.77
CA ALA A 10 -23.83 -39.92 25.20
C ALA A 10 -23.74 -38.92 24.04
N SER A 11 -24.89 -38.55 23.52
CA SER A 11 -25.00 -37.44 22.56
C SER A 11 -24.84 -36.12 23.27
N TYR A 12 -23.71 -35.45 23.04
CA TYR A 12 -23.48 -34.08 23.50
C TYR A 12 -24.25 -33.12 22.58
N ASN A 13 -25.37 -32.64 23.10
CA ASN A 13 -26.15 -31.58 22.49
C ASN A 13 -25.42 -30.25 22.66
N ARG A 14 -24.69 -29.79 21.62
CA ARG A 14 -24.17 -28.43 21.58
C ARG A 14 -25.31 -27.46 21.35
N GLN A 15 -25.87 -26.94 22.42
CA GLN A 15 -26.66 -25.72 22.33
C GLN A 15 -25.70 -24.59 21.93
N SER A 16 -25.88 -24.06 20.73
CA SER A 16 -25.22 -22.84 20.25
C SER A 16 -25.61 -21.68 21.18
N ALA A 17 -24.63 -21.13 21.88
CA ALA A 17 -24.81 -19.88 22.59
C ALA A 17 -25.21 -18.78 21.59
N PRO A 18 -26.12 -17.86 21.96
CA PRO A 18 -26.51 -16.77 21.09
C PRO A 18 -25.26 -15.91 20.81
N THR A 19 -24.91 -15.79 19.57
CA THR A 19 -23.94 -14.79 19.09
C THR A 19 -24.46 -13.42 19.51
N ARG A 20 -23.84 -12.82 20.52
CA ARG A 20 -24.02 -11.38 20.78
C ARG A 20 -23.53 -10.68 19.52
N GLU A 21 -24.46 -10.11 18.74
CA GLU A 21 -24.14 -9.07 17.79
C GLU A 21 -23.36 -7.99 18.57
N VAL A 22 -22.07 -7.96 18.34
CA VAL A 22 -21.27 -6.80 18.72
C VAL A 22 -21.74 -5.69 17.80
N ALA A 23 -22.62 -4.83 18.33
CA ALA A 23 -23.05 -3.65 17.60
C ALA A 23 -21.80 -2.93 17.12
N SER A 24 -21.59 -2.90 15.78
CA SER A 24 -20.49 -2.15 15.19
C SER A 24 -20.57 -0.72 15.73
N PRO A 25 -19.47 -0.15 16.28
CA PRO A 25 -19.50 1.22 16.75
C PRO A 25 -19.94 2.09 15.58
N LYS A 26 -21.06 2.79 15.73
CA LYS A 26 -21.53 3.75 14.72
C LYS A 26 -20.37 4.71 14.41
N PRO A 27 -19.94 4.86 13.15
CA PRO A 27 -18.85 5.74 12.82
C PRO A 27 -19.16 7.13 13.36
N LEU A 28 -18.23 7.69 14.12
CA LEU A 28 -18.25 9.09 14.53
C LEU A 28 -18.28 9.92 13.26
N GLY A 29 -19.39 10.53 12.96
CA GLY A 29 -19.73 11.18 11.71
C GLY A 29 -18.63 11.99 11.02
N THR A 30 -18.89 12.30 9.79
CA THR A 30 -18.01 12.84 8.73
C THR A 30 -16.79 13.66 9.18
N LEU A 31 -15.63 13.29 8.69
CA LEU A 31 -14.29 13.86 8.86
C LEU A 31 -14.16 15.42 8.84
N PRO A 32 -15.05 16.22 8.23
CA PRO A 32 -14.95 17.68 8.31
C PRO A 32 -14.88 18.23 9.73
N ARG A 33 -15.37 17.47 10.71
CA ARG A 33 -15.40 17.87 12.12
C ARG A 33 -14.16 17.50 12.93
N ILE A 34 -13.33 16.55 12.42
CA ILE A 34 -12.02 16.22 12.99
C ILE A 34 -10.95 17.20 12.50
N TRP A 35 -11.20 17.90 11.41
CA TRP A 35 -10.26 18.76 10.71
C TRP A 35 -9.65 19.90 11.52
N PRO A 36 -10.34 20.59 12.44
CA PRO A 36 -9.69 21.54 13.34
C PRO A 36 -8.58 20.90 14.20
N CYS A 37 -8.68 19.58 14.45
CA CYS A 37 -7.67 18.81 15.19
C CYS A 37 -6.52 18.29 14.32
N TYR A 38 -6.55 18.51 13.01
CA TYR A 38 -5.59 17.93 12.08
C TYR A 38 -4.13 18.29 12.38
N ALA A 39 -3.87 19.55 12.72
CA ALA A 39 -2.54 19.98 13.17
C ALA A 39 -2.17 19.38 14.54
N ALA A 40 -3.18 19.19 15.41
CA ALA A 40 -3.00 18.59 16.73
C ALA A 40 -2.68 17.08 16.61
N THR A 41 -3.23 16.37 15.62
CA THR A 41 -3.03 14.93 15.39
C THR A 41 -1.94 14.62 14.34
N ALA A 42 -1.06 15.56 14.06
CA ALA A 42 -0.03 15.39 13.03
C ALA A 42 1.17 14.56 13.50
N SER A 43 1.27 14.18 14.78
CA SER A 43 2.36 13.34 15.29
C SER A 43 2.10 11.85 15.05
N ARG A 44 3.11 11.04 15.34
CA ARG A 44 3.07 9.58 15.34
C ARG A 44 3.37 9.05 16.73
N PRO A 45 2.74 7.95 17.15
CA PRO A 45 3.12 7.27 18.39
C PRO A 45 4.53 6.68 18.26
N ARG A 46 5.21 6.55 19.40
CA ARG A 46 6.56 5.99 19.45
C ARG A 46 6.52 4.48 19.70
N SER A 47 6.08 3.73 18.69
CA SER A 47 5.98 2.27 18.76
C SER A 47 7.35 1.59 18.53
N PRO A 48 7.65 0.46 19.22
CA PRO A 48 8.94 -0.24 19.13
C PRO A 48 9.25 -0.75 17.74
N GLY A 49 8.28 -1.33 17.01
CA GLY A 49 8.46 -1.82 15.65
C GLY A 49 8.98 -0.72 14.71
N PRO A 50 8.22 0.36 14.47
CA PRO A 50 8.69 1.49 13.67
C PRO A 50 9.99 2.11 14.19
N LYS A 51 10.19 2.20 15.52
CA LYS A 51 11.42 2.73 16.09
C LYS A 51 12.63 1.92 15.65
N ARG A 52 12.51 0.59 15.66
CA ARG A 52 13.62 -0.30 15.31
C ARG A 52 13.87 -0.30 13.80
N ILE A 53 12.81 -0.52 13.01
CA ILE A 53 12.90 -0.63 11.55
C ILE A 53 13.43 0.65 10.90
N PHE A 54 13.06 1.83 11.42
CA PHE A 54 13.42 3.12 10.85
C PHE A 54 14.52 3.86 11.64
N TYR A 55 15.51 3.14 12.18
CA TYR A 55 16.71 3.69 12.80
C TYR A 55 16.41 4.77 13.85
N GLY A 56 15.47 4.51 14.77
CA GLY A 56 15.10 5.47 15.81
C GLY A 56 14.24 6.64 15.32
N PHE A 57 13.42 6.43 14.29
CA PHE A 57 12.55 7.44 13.66
C PHE A 57 13.31 8.47 12.80
N LEU A 58 14.26 8.03 11.98
CA LEU A 58 14.92 8.88 10.99
C LEU A 58 14.16 9.00 9.66
N ASP A 59 12.99 8.36 9.57
CA ASP A 59 12.12 8.22 8.41
C ASP A 59 11.10 9.37 8.24
N VAL A 60 10.23 9.29 7.21
CA VAL A 60 9.15 10.27 6.98
C VAL A 60 7.78 9.79 7.44
N ALA A 61 7.54 8.47 7.47
CA ALA A 61 6.22 7.90 7.74
C ALA A 61 5.89 7.87 9.24
N PHE A 62 6.83 7.40 10.08
CA PHE A 62 6.64 7.14 11.51
C PHE A 62 7.33 8.14 12.44
N THR A 63 8.20 8.99 11.92
CA THR A 63 8.84 10.05 12.71
C THR A 63 7.78 10.94 13.37
N PRO A 64 7.85 11.20 14.70
CA PRO A 64 7.01 12.17 15.37
C PRO A 64 7.09 13.55 14.73
N TYR A 65 6.01 14.33 14.84
CA TYR A 65 5.98 15.67 14.25
C TYR A 65 6.97 16.60 14.93
N GLY A 66 7.89 17.16 14.16
CA GLY A 66 8.93 18.06 14.66
C GLY A 66 9.74 18.65 13.50
N ASP A 67 10.87 19.25 13.83
CA ASP A 67 11.76 19.90 12.86
C ASP A 67 12.42 18.86 11.94
N HIS A 68 12.94 17.80 12.54
CA HIS A 68 13.50 16.67 11.80
C HIS A 68 12.51 16.14 10.75
N TRP A 69 11.26 15.85 11.17
CA TRP A 69 10.24 15.38 10.24
C TRP A 69 9.98 16.36 9.09
N ARG A 70 9.94 17.68 9.37
CA ARG A 70 9.72 18.68 8.31
C ARG A 70 10.82 18.67 7.27
N LYS A 71 12.08 18.58 7.71
CA LYS A 71 13.26 18.51 6.84
C LYS A 71 13.27 17.21 6.03
N THR A 72 13.11 16.06 6.66
CA THR A 72 13.02 14.75 5.99
C THR A 72 11.86 14.72 4.98
N ARG A 73 10.68 15.28 5.35
CA ARG A 73 9.54 15.39 4.45
C ARG A 73 9.84 16.28 3.23
N LYS A 74 10.55 17.38 3.42
CA LYS A 74 10.99 18.26 2.32
C LYS A 74 11.89 17.49 1.35
N ILE A 75 12.90 16.77 1.86
CA ILE A 75 13.76 15.92 1.03
C ILE A 75 12.92 14.95 0.23
N PHE A 76 12.01 14.22 0.88
CA PHE A 76 11.19 13.20 0.25
C PHE A 76 10.32 13.76 -0.89
N VAL A 77 9.66 14.91 -0.67
CA VAL A 77 8.73 15.50 -1.64
C VAL A 77 9.46 16.24 -2.77
N HIS A 78 10.57 16.93 -2.48
CA HIS A 78 11.24 17.76 -3.48
C HIS A 78 12.28 16.99 -4.30
N HIS A 79 13.05 16.12 -3.65
CA HIS A 79 14.18 15.46 -4.31
C HIS A 79 13.86 14.04 -4.80
N LEU A 80 12.95 13.31 -4.10
CA LEU A 80 12.71 11.91 -4.43
C LEU A 80 11.41 11.65 -5.18
N LEU A 81 10.28 12.27 -4.77
CA LEU A 81 8.95 11.97 -5.30
C LEU A 81 8.23 13.20 -5.89
N GLY A 82 8.97 14.25 -6.21
CA GLY A 82 8.41 15.42 -6.89
C GLY A 82 7.89 15.06 -8.30
N PRO A 83 6.99 15.89 -8.88
CA PRO A 83 6.41 15.63 -10.20
C PRO A 83 7.46 15.37 -11.31
N ARG A 84 8.55 16.15 -11.33
CA ARG A 84 9.65 15.96 -12.29
C ARG A 84 10.32 14.58 -12.15
N ARG A 85 10.53 14.13 -10.92
CA ARG A 85 11.10 12.79 -10.66
C ARG A 85 10.11 11.68 -11.01
N ALA A 86 8.81 11.86 -10.73
CA ALA A 86 7.80 10.91 -11.15
C ALA A 86 7.76 10.73 -12.67
N GLU A 87 8.10 11.76 -13.43
CA GLU A 87 8.22 11.73 -14.89
C GLU A 87 9.51 11.00 -15.33
N SER A 88 10.66 11.27 -14.72
CA SER A 88 11.91 10.56 -15.03
C SER A 88 11.82 9.05 -14.80
N PHE A 89 10.93 8.60 -13.89
CA PHE A 89 10.68 7.18 -13.67
C PHE A 89 9.76 6.52 -14.70
N SER A 90 9.30 7.26 -15.72
CA SER A 90 8.39 6.73 -16.76
C SER A 90 9.04 5.62 -17.58
N SER A 91 10.33 5.76 -17.91
CA SER A 91 11.09 4.75 -18.65
C SER A 91 11.19 3.43 -17.86
N ALA A 92 11.53 3.49 -16.58
CA ALA A 92 11.61 2.32 -15.71
C ALA A 92 10.24 1.59 -15.63
N ARG A 93 9.14 2.36 -15.45
CA ARG A 93 7.79 1.80 -15.44
C ARG A 93 7.46 1.12 -16.78
N ALA A 94 7.77 1.76 -17.90
CA ALA A 94 7.48 1.22 -19.23
C ALA A 94 8.24 -0.10 -19.48
N VAL A 95 9.50 -0.18 -19.09
CA VAL A 95 10.32 -1.40 -19.20
C VAL A 95 9.70 -2.54 -18.38
N GLU A 96 9.36 -2.31 -17.13
CA GLU A 96 8.83 -3.34 -16.26
C GLU A 96 7.42 -3.79 -16.65
N ILE A 97 6.57 -2.85 -17.09
CA ILE A 97 5.25 -3.20 -17.66
C ILE A 97 5.42 -4.03 -18.92
N ARG A 98 6.36 -3.70 -19.80
CA ARG A 98 6.64 -4.50 -21.00
C ARG A 98 7.08 -5.92 -20.64
N HIS A 99 7.89 -6.11 -19.59
CA HIS A 99 8.23 -7.45 -19.11
C HIS A 99 6.99 -8.22 -18.64
N LEU A 100 6.08 -7.57 -17.92
CA LEU A 100 4.81 -8.18 -17.51
C LEU A 100 3.97 -8.59 -18.72
N ILE A 101 3.77 -7.68 -19.69
CA ILE A 101 2.97 -7.95 -20.90
C ILE A 101 3.56 -9.10 -21.71
N ASN A 102 4.87 -9.11 -21.92
CA ASN A 102 5.54 -10.20 -22.65
C ASN A 102 5.36 -11.55 -21.96
N TYR A 103 5.49 -11.57 -20.61
CA TYR A 103 5.26 -12.79 -19.84
C TYR A 103 3.82 -13.29 -19.98
N LEU A 104 2.82 -12.40 -19.83
CA LEU A 104 1.41 -12.76 -19.96
C LEU A 104 1.05 -13.21 -21.38
N SER A 105 1.60 -12.54 -22.40
CA SER A 105 1.39 -12.94 -23.80
C SER A 105 1.94 -14.31 -24.11
N ALA A 106 3.12 -14.65 -23.57
CA ALA A 106 3.71 -15.98 -23.73
C ALA A 106 2.97 -17.07 -22.92
N ALA A 107 2.35 -16.70 -21.81
CA ALA A 107 1.55 -17.62 -21.00
C ALA A 107 0.17 -17.92 -21.60
N SER A 108 -0.37 -17.01 -22.41
CA SER A 108 -1.70 -17.11 -23.03
C SER A 108 -1.83 -18.42 -23.87
N PRO A 109 -2.90 -19.20 -23.74
CA PRO A 109 -4.07 -19.06 -22.87
C PRO A 109 -3.99 -19.86 -21.56
N ASN A 110 -2.85 -19.93 -20.91
CA ASN A 110 -2.69 -20.69 -19.67
C ASN A 110 -2.96 -19.83 -18.42
N PRO A 111 -3.46 -20.41 -17.31
CA PRO A 111 -3.68 -19.72 -16.07
C PRO A 111 -2.39 -19.13 -15.48
N VAL A 112 -2.46 -17.90 -14.98
CA VAL A 112 -1.36 -17.19 -14.33
C VAL A 112 -1.80 -16.68 -12.96
N ASN A 113 -0.96 -16.86 -11.95
CA ASN A 113 -1.12 -16.17 -10.68
C ASN A 113 -0.73 -14.69 -10.88
N LEU A 114 -1.76 -13.84 -11.05
CA LEU A 114 -1.57 -12.43 -11.34
C LEU A 114 -0.99 -11.65 -10.15
N ASP A 115 -1.32 -12.05 -8.90
CA ASP A 115 -0.75 -11.42 -7.71
C ASP A 115 0.77 -11.41 -7.76
N ASP A 116 1.39 -12.58 -7.96
CA ASP A 116 2.84 -12.70 -7.96
C ASP A 116 3.47 -11.83 -9.07
N LYS A 117 2.81 -11.76 -10.23
CA LYS A 117 3.32 -10.96 -11.37
C LYS A 117 3.17 -9.46 -11.16
N ILE A 118 2.11 -9.02 -10.50
CA ILE A 118 1.92 -7.60 -10.13
C ILE A 118 2.92 -7.19 -9.03
N PHE A 119 3.18 -8.08 -8.07
CA PHE A 119 4.24 -7.80 -7.08
C PHE A 119 5.63 -7.78 -7.74
N ASP A 120 5.93 -8.70 -8.65
CA ASP A 120 7.18 -8.68 -9.44
C ASP A 120 7.34 -7.37 -10.21
N LEU A 121 6.25 -6.86 -10.81
CA LEU A 121 6.23 -5.56 -11.48
C LEU A 121 6.54 -4.42 -10.51
N ALA A 122 5.83 -4.36 -9.37
CA ALA A 122 5.98 -3.27 -8.40
C ALA A 122 7.41 -3.24 -7.81
N ASP A 123 7.97 -4.41 -7.50
CA ASP A 123 9.35 -4.58 -7.06
C ASP A 123 10.34 -4.13 -8.14
N GLY A 124 10.12 -4.55 -9.39
CA GLY A 124 10.96 -4.15 -10.53
C GLY A 124 10.95 -2.64 -10.76
N VAL A 125 9.78 -2.01 -10.79
CA VAL A 125 9.64 -0.56 -10.95
C VAL A 125 10.36 0.18 -9.84
N LEU A 126 10.11 -0.22 -8.59
CA LEU A 126 10.71 0.50 -7.45
C LEU A 126 12.21 0.23 -7.35
N GLY A 127 12.66 -0.98 -7.63
CA GLY A 127 14.09 -1.32 -7.69
C GLY A 127 14.82 -0.50 -8.73
N ALA A 128 14.28 -0.38 -9.95
CA ALA A 128 14.85 0.44 -11.00
C ALA A 128 14.89 1.93 -10.63
N VAL A 129 13.83 2.44 -10.01
CA VAL A 129 13.71 3.83 -9.55
C VAL A 129 14.65 4.13 -8.37
N ALA A 130 14.70 3.22 -7.41
CA ALA A 130 15.42 3.44 -6.16
C ALA A 130 16.92 3.16 -6.27
N PHE A 131 17.30 2.19 -7.08
CA PHE A 131 18.65 1.63 -7.14
C PHE A 131 19.23 1.60 -8.56
N GLY A 132 18.59 2.24 -9.53
CA GLY A 132 19.02 2.23 -10.93
C GLY A 132 18.97 0.86 -11.62
N LYS A 133 18.54 -0.19 -10.94
CA LYS A 133 18.44 -1.55 -11.47
C LYS A 133 17.36 -2.37 -10.75
N SER A 134 16.73 -3.28 -11.49
CA SER A 134 15.81 -4.25 -10.89
C SER A 134 16.58 -5.31 -10.09
N TYR A 135 16.11 -5.57 -8.86
CA TYR A 135 16.60 -6.66 -8.01
C TYR A 135 15.68 -7.89 -8.05
N ARG A 136 14.79 -7.95 -9.04
CA ARG A 136 13.84 -9.06 -9.23
C ARG A 136 14.55 -10.40 -9.17
N GLY A 137 14.06 -11.30 -8.30
CA GLY A 137 14.59 -12.66 -8.15
C GLY A 137 16.00 -12.76 -7.57
N LYS A 138 16.68 -11.67 -7.24
CA LYS A 138 17.94 -11.73 -6.52
C LYS A 138 17.70 -12.14 -5.08
N GLN A 139 18.49 -13.08 -4.62
CA GLN A 139 18.47 -13.55 -3.24
C GLN A 139 19.53 -12.81 -2.42
N PHE A 140 19.14 -12.39 -1.24
CA PHE A 140 20.05 -11.93 -0.19
C PHE A 140 19.92 -12.87 1.00
N GLU A 141 21.03 -13.48 1.42
CA GLU A 141 21.05 -14.51 2.47
C GLU A 141 20.02 -15.64 2.24
N GLY A 142 19.80 -16.04 0.99
CA GLY A 142 18.89 -17.12 0.61
C GLY A 142 17.40 -16.73 0.59
N GLN A 143 17.08 -15.47 0.82
CA GLN A 143 15.71 -14.95 0.73
C GLN A 143 15.55 -13.94 -0.41
N VAL A 144 14.37 -13.92 -1.01
CA VAL A 144 13.99 -12.88 -1.98
C VAL A 144 13.62 -11.61 -1.20
N LEU A 145 14.01 -10.44 -1.70
CA LEU A 145 13.74 -9.15 -1.06
C LEU A 145 12.27 -8.98 -0.64
N ARG A 146 11.33 -9.46 -1.45
CA ARG A 146 9.89 -9.44 -1.15
C ARG A 146 9.57 -10.10 0.20
N GLU A 147 10.16 -11.24 0.52
CA GLU A 147 9.89 -11.93 1.79
C GLU A 147 10.35 -11.10 2.98
N VAL A 148 11.51 -10.44 2.84
CA VAL A 148 12.05 -9.54 3.88
C VAL A 148 11.16 -8.31 4.07
N ILE A 149 10.60 -7.77 2.98
CA ILE A 149 9.66 -6.64 3.03
C ILE A 149 8.36 -7.04 3.74
N VAL A 150 7.78 -8.18 3.38
CA VAL A 150 6.55 -8.69 4.01
C VAL A 150 6.78 -8.94 5.49
N GLU A 151 7.91 -9.56 5.87
CA GLU A 151 8.30 -9.75 7.29
C GLU A 151 8.40 -8.41 8.03
N ALA A 152 8.98 -7.39 7.38
CA ALA A 152 9.09 -6.05 7.97
C ALA A 152 7.73 -5.36 8.17
N MET A 153 6.82 -5.47 7.20
CA MET A 153 5.47 -4.93 7.32
C MET A 153 4.72 -5.60 8.47
N HIS A 154 4.83 -6.92 8.62
CA HIS A 154 4.27 -7.64 9.75
C HIS A 154 4.89 -7.20 11.09
N MET A 155 6.20 -6.95 11.14
CA MET A 155 6.86 -6.49 12.36
C MET A 155 6.49 -5.05 12.75
N ILE A 156 6.18 -4.20 11.77
CA ILE A 156 5.70 -2.82 12.00
C ILE A 156 4.32 -2.82 12.66
N ASP A 157 3.45 -3.76 12.29
CA ASP A 157 2.06 -3.86 12.76
C ASP A 157 1.87 -4.90 13.87
N SER A 158 2.90 -5.68 14.18
CA SER A 158 2.80 -6.73 15.18
C SER A 158 2.51 -6.15 16.56
N PHE A 159 1.69 -6.88 17.32
CA PHE A 159 1.41 -6.52 18.70
C PHE A 159 2.72 -6.49 19.51
N SER A 160 3.03 -5.34 20.09
CA SER A 160 4.09 -5.16 21.07
C SER A 160 3.47 -4.83 22.41
N ALA A 161 3.82 -5.57 23.45
CA ALA A 161 3.34 -5.30 24.80
C ALA A 161 3.83 -3.93 25.30
N GLU A 162 5.00 -3.48 24.85
CA GLU A 162 5.55 -2.15 25.21
C GLU A 162 4.66 -1.00 24.72
N ASP A 163 3.86 -1.19 23.64
CA ASP A 163 2.91 -0.19 23.13
C ASP A 163 1.74 0.08 24.10
N PHE A 164 1.38 -0.92 24.91
CA PHE A 164 0.20 -0.89 25.79
C PHE A 164 0.57 -0.83 27.27
N PHE A 165 1.69 -1.43 27.63
CA PHE A 165 2.23 -1.46 28.98
C PHE A 165 3.59 -0.77 28.99
N PRO A 166 3.64 0.57 29.06
CA PRO A 166 4.90 1.31 29.01
C PRO A 166 5.81 0.93 30.18
N ASN A 167 7.14 1.13 29.99
CA ASN A 167 8.19 0.80 30.92
C ASN A 167 8.56 -0.70 30.97
N PHE A 168 9.05 -1.14 32.11
CA PHE A 168 9.66 -2.45 32.33
C PHE A 168 8.73 -3.63 31.98
N PHE A 169 7.45 -3.54 32.29
CA PHE A 169 6.52 -4.66 32.08
C PHE A 169 6.34 -5.03 30.60
N GLY A 170 6.01 -4.05 29.75
CA GLY A 170 5.84 -4.29 28.32
C GLY A 170 7.12 -4.82 27.68
N TRP A 171 8.25 -4.20 27.99
CA TRP A 171 9.56 -4.64 27.53
C TRP A 171 9.88 -6.09 27.94
N THR A 172 9.56 -6.46 29.18
CA THR A 172 9.80 -7.82 29.70
C THR A 172 8.92 -8.85 28.96
N ILE A 173 7.65 -8.52 28.70
CA ILE A 173 6.75 -9.40 27.94
C ILE A 173 7.27 -9.59 26.51
N ASP A 174 7.66 -8.52 25.83
CA ASP A 174 8.21 -8.60 24.48
C ASP A 174 9.53 -9.39 24.42
N LEU A 175 10.33 -9.32 25.46
CA LEU A 175 11.53 -10.13 25.59
C LEU A 175 11.19 -11.62 25.77
N LEU A 176 10.28 -11.95 26.71
CA LEU A 176 9.91 -13.34 27.01
C LEU A 176 9.13 -14.02 25.88
N THR A 177 8.31 -13.28 25.14
CA THR A 177 7.58 -13.79 23.96
C THR A 177 8.45 -13.93 22.72
N GLY A 178 9.71 -13.48 22.76
CA GLY A 178 10.62 -13.48 21.63
C GLY A 178 10.28 -12.43 20.55
N HIS A 179 9.31 -11.53 20.81
CA HIS A 179 8.93 -10.48 19.88
C HIS A 179 10.12 -9.58 19.53
N LYS A 180 10.88 -9.16 20.57
CA LYS A 180 12.07 -8.33 20.38
C LYS A 180 13.15 -9.01 19.53
N ALA A 181 13.40 -10.30 19.76
CA ALA A 181 14.38 -11.06 19.00
C ALA A 181 13.98 -11.19 17.51
N ARG A 182 12.67 -11.40 17.23
CA ARG A 182 12.13 -11.43 15.86
C ARG A 182 12.27 -10.08 15.17
N LEU A 183 11.94 -9.00 15.87
CA LEU A 183 12.07 -7.64 15.35
C LEU A 183 13.52 -7.28 15.04
N ASP A 184 14.46 -7.62 15.93
CA ASP A 184 15.90 -7.41 15.72
C ASP A 184 16.42 -8.24 14.54
N LYS A 185 16.01 -9.50 14.42
CA LYS A 185 16.39 -10.36 13.29
C LYS A 185 15.89 -9.79 11.95
N CYS A 186 14.64 -9.36 11.90
CA CYS A 186 14.06 -8.71 10.72
C CYS A 186 14.83 -7.43 10.36
N PHE A 187 15.11 -6.58 11.34
CA PHE A 187 15.90 -5.36 11.14
C PHE A 187 17.28 -5.65 10.56
N HIS A 188 18.03 -6.62 11.11
CA HIS A 188 19.38 -6.92 10.61
C HIS A 188 19.39 -7.43 9.16
N LYS A 189 18.39 -8.20 8.75
CA LYS A 189 18.24 -8.61 7.34
C LYS A 189 18.02 -7.40 6.42
N LEU A 190 17.11 -6.50 6.80
CA LEU A 190 16.84 -5.29 6.04
C LEU A 190 18.06 -4.37 5.99
N ASP A 191 18.71 -4.17 7.13
CA ASP A 191 19.91 -3.34 7.24
C ASP A 191 21.05 -3.86 6.38
N GLY A 192 21.30 -5.19 6.43
CA GLY A 192 22.30 -5.84 5.59
C GLY A 192 22.03 -5.66 4.10
N TYR A 193 20.76 -5.80 3.67
CA TYR A 193 20.39 -5.55 2.29
C TYR A 193 20.64 -4.08 1.88
N LEU A 194 20.22 -3.13 2.70
CA LEU A 194 20.40 -1.71 2.41
C LEU A 194 21.87 -1.29 2.45
N GLU A 195 22.67 -1.89 3.35
CA GLU A 195 24.11 -1.66 3.39
C GLU A 195 24.79 -2.15 2.10
N MET A 196 24.41 -3.33 1.61
CA MET A 196 24.91 -3.86 0.34
C MET A 196 24.61 -2.90 -0.81
N VAL A 197 23.35 -2.45 -0.93
CA VAL A 197 22.94 -1.50 -1.97
C VAL A 197 23.71 -0.18 -1.86
N LEU A 198 23.82 0.37 -0.65
CA LEU A 198 24.52 1.64 -0.42
C LEU A 198 26.01 1.55 -0.77
N ASN A 199 26.67 0.45 -0.40
CA ASN A 199 28.09 0.24 -0.71
C ASN A 199 28.30 0.08 -2.22
N GLU A 200 27.41 -0.62 -2.94
CA GLU A 200 27.48 -0.69 -4.41
C GLU A 200 27.43 0.70 -5.07
N HIS A 201 26.67 1.66 -4.50
CA HIS A 201 26.59 3.03 -5.01
C HIS A 201 27.84 3.85 -4.66
N LEU A 202 28.32 3.75 -3.43
CA LEU A 202 29.57 4.42 -3.02
C LEU A 202 30.77 3.96 -3.85
N ASP A 203 30.84 2.67 -4.21
CA ASP A 203 31.91 2.15 -5.06
C ASP A 203 31.78 2.68 -6.50
N ARG A 204 30.56 2.90 -7.01
CA ARG A 204 30.31 3.50 -8.33
C ARG A 204 30.63 4.98 -8.35
N GLU A 205 30.31 5.75 -7.31
CA GLU A 205 30.57 7.18 -7.24
C GLU A 205 32.07 7.48 -7.42
N ASN A 206 32.93 6.59 -6.92
CA ASN A 206 34.38 6.66 -7.13
C ASN A 206 34.82 6.43 -8.59
N THR A 207 33.94 5.95 -9.47
CA THR A 207 34.24 5.58 -10.87
C THR A 207 33.42 6.36 -11.91
N ARG A 208 32.32 7.02 -11.51
CA ARG A 208 31.44 7.79 -12.41
C ARG A 208 31.94 9.22 -12.63
N LYS A 209 31.94 9.61 -13.91
CA LYS A 209 31.96 11.02 -14.34
C LYS A 209 30.52 11.35 -14.72
N GLY A 210 29.85 12.17 -13.93
CA GLY A 210 28.48 12.65 -13.98
C GLY A 210 27.62 12.33 -15.19
N ASP A 211 26.38 11.97 -14.97
CA ASP A 211 25.32 12.11 -15.98
C ASP A 211 23.90 11.85 -15.45
N ASP A 212 22.93 12.20 -16.29
CA ASP A 212 21.47 12.38 -16.12
C ASP A 212 20.65 11.16 -15.58
N ASP A 213 21.29 10.04 -15.23
CA ASP A 213 20.63 8.79 -14.80
C ASP A 213 20.76 8.50 -13.30
N ASP A 214 20.79 9.54 -12.45
CA ASP A 214 20.87 9.38 -10.99
C ASP A 214 19.60 8.71 -10.45
N ASP A 215 19.77 7.58 -9.79
CA ASP A 215 18.71 6.94 -9.01
C ASP A 215 18.49 7.65 -7.66
N LEU A 216 17.55 7.14 -6.84
CA LEU A 216 17.26 7.80 -5.56
C LEU A 216 18.42 7.72 -4.56
N VAL A 217 19.29 6.69 -4.63
CA VAL A 217 20.48 6.59 -3.78
C VAL A 217 21.48 7.66 -4.18
N ASP A 218 21.79 7.74 -5.46
CA ASP A 218 22.75 8.72 -6.00
C ASP A 218 22.31 10.14 -5.61
N VAL A 219 21.01 10.45 -5.77
CA VAL A 219 20.45 11.74 -5.34
C VAL A 219 20.66 12.00 -3.85
N LEU A 220 20.37 11.02 -2.99
CA LEU A 220 20.52 11.21 -1.54
C LEU A 220 21.98 11.34 -1.10
N LEU A 221 22.88 10.63 -1.74
CA LEU A 221 24.33 10.74 -1.50
C LEU A 221 24.86 12.11 -1.93
N GLY A 222 24.37 12.64 -3.06
CA GLY A 222 24.78 13.95 -3.58
C GLY A 222 24.20 15.15 -2.82
N LEU A 223 23.20 14.98 -1.96
CA LEU A 223 22.59 16.09 -1.22
C LEU A 223 23.49 16.61 -0.10
N SER A 224 23.85 17.87 -0.18
CA SER A 224 24.64 18.54 0.87
C SER A 224 23.79 18.91 2.11
N ASN A 225 24.47 19.10 3.24
CA ASN A 225 23.84 19.58 4.47
C ASN A 225 23.24 21.00 4.31
N GLU A 226 23.82 21.83 3.43
CA GLU A 226 23.32 23.19 3.16
C GLU A 226 21.99 23.15 2.44
N GLU A 227 21.81 22.26 1.47
CA GLU A 227 20.56 22.11 0.70
C GLU A 227 19.43 21.53 1.54
N THR A 228 19.72 20.55 2.37
CA THR A 228 18.73 19.83 3.18
C THR A 228 18.47 20.48 4.54
N GLY A 229 19.44 21.20 5.06
CA GLY A 229 19.47 21.68 6.44
C GLY A 229 19.45 20.54 7.47
N LEU A 230 19.83 19.31 7.04
CA LEU A 230 19.89 18.10 7.85
C LEU A 230 21.13 17.31 7.44
N PRO A 231 22.05 16.98 8.37
CA PRO A 231 23.16 16.07 8.07
C PRO A 231 22.60 14.68 7.75
N LEU A 232 22.76 14.24 6.51
CA LEU A 232 22.32 12.92 6.07
C LEU A 232 23.41 11.89 6.39
N SER A 233 23.24 11.15 7.48
CA SER A 233 24.07 9.96 7.76
C SER A 233 23.59 8.77 6.91
N LYS A 234 24.39 7.70 6.84
CA LYS A 234 23.99 6.44 6.18
C LYS A 234 22.64 5.92 6.72
N GLU A 235 22.40 6.03 8.03
CA GLU A 235 21.15 5.60 8.66
C GLU A 235 19.96 6.46 8.21
N HIS A 236 20.13 7.77 8.00
CA HIS A 236 19.09 8.62 7.42
C HIS A 236 18.73 8.19 6.00
N ILE A 237 19.74 7.94 5.18
CA ILE A 237 19.57 7.48 3.81
C ILE A 237 18.83 6.15 3.82
N LYS A 238 19.27 5.16 4.61
CA LYS A 238 18.62 3.86 4.74
C LYS A 238 17.16 3.98 5.24
N ALA A 239 16.88 4.84 6.23
CA ALA A 239 15.52 5.06 6.73
C ALA A 239 14.58 5.66 5.69
N ILE A 240 15.07 6.62 4.90
CA ILE A 240 14.34 7.24 3.78
C ILE A 240 14.04 6.18 2.71
N PHE A 241 15.03 5.39 2.36
CA PHE A 241 14.88 4.26 1.44
C PHE A 241 13.84 3.27 1.88
N MET A 242 13.92 2.83 3.13
CA MET A 242 12.98 1.91 3.73
C MET A 242 11.54 2.39 3.53
N ASN A 243 11.28 3.68 3.74
CA ASN A 243 9.96 4.25 3.50
C ASN A 243 9.52 4.20 2.04
N ALA A 244 10.42 4.51 1.10
CA ALA A 244 10.10 4.44 -0.33
C ALA A 244 9.78 3.00 -0.72
N PHE A 245 10.55 2.05 -0.23
CA PHE A 245 10.44 0.64 -0.57
C PHE A 245 9.19 -0.01 0.05
N LEU A 246 9.03 0.07 1.38
CA LEU A 246 7.87 -0.50 2.08
C LEU A 246 6.56 0.17 1.64
N GLY A 247 6.58 1.48 1.38
CA GLY A 247 5.38 2.21 0.96
C GLY A 247 5.02 2.05 -0.52
N GLY A 248 6.00 1.78 -1.39
CA GLY A 248 5.81 1.83 -2.85
C GLY A 248 5.47 0.49 -3.50
N VAL A 249 6.08 -0.60 -3.06
CA VAL A 249 5.87 -1.94 -3.64
C VAL A 249 4.47 -2.44 -3.32
N ASP A 250 4.19 -2.60 -2.05
CA ASP A 250 3.02 -3.31 -1.55
C ASP A 250 1.70 -2.61 -1.92
N THR A 251 1.61 -1.32 -1.63
CA THR A 251 0.35 -0.57 -1.77
C THR A 251 -0.13 -0.44 -3.20
N SER A 252 0.78 -0.23 -4.16
CA SER A 252 0.42 -0.12 -5.59
C SER A 252 -0.02 -1.45 -6.16
N ALA A 253 0.67 -2.54 -5.80
CA ALA A 253 0.30 -3.90 -6.20
C ALA A 253 -1.10 -4.27 -5.71
N ILE A 254 -1.39 -4.00 -4.44
CA ILE A 254 -2.71 -4.25 -3.83
C ILE A 254 -3.83 -3.59 -4.64
N VAL A 255 -3.68 -2.31 -5.02
CA VAL A 255 -4.73 -1.59 -5.78
C VAL A 255 -4.96 -2.23 -7.16
N ILE A 256 -3.88 -2.62 -7.85
CA ILE A 256 -3.99 -3.28 -9.16
C ILE A 256 -4.71 -4.63 -9.04
N ILE A 257 -4.35 -5.43 -8.05
CA ILE A 257 -4.96 -6.74 -7.78
C ILE A 257 -6.44 -6.60 -7.45
N TRP A 258 -6.81 -5.65 -6.57
CA TRP A 258 -8.22 -5.38 -6.25
C TRP A 258 -9.00 -4.85 -7.44
N ALA A 259 -8.40 -3.97 -8.26
CA ALA A 259 -9.06 -3.47 -9.48
C ALA A 259 -9.36 -4.61 -10.45
N MET A 260 -8.41 -5.50 -10.70
CA MET A 260 -8.62 -6.67 -11.56
C MET A 260 -9.64 -7.64 -10.95
N SER A 261 -9.62 -7.84 -9.63
CA SER A 261 -10.62 -8.67 -8.93
C SER A 261 -12.04 -8.13 -9.10
N GLU A 262 -12.22 -6.82 -8.92
CA GLU A 262 -13.53 -6.18 -9.11
C GLU A 262 -13.97 -6.19 -10.58
N LEU A 263 -13.05 -6.02 -11.52
CA LEU A 263 -13.36 -6.07 -12.95
C LEU A 263 -13.80 -7.48 -13.39
N ILE A 264 -13.18 -8.55 -12.89
CA ILE A 264 -13.61 -9.93 -13.14
C ILE A 264 -15.01 -10.18 -12.60
N ARG A 265 -15.34 -9.65 -11.41
CA ARG A 265 -16.68 -9.76 -10.81
C ARG A 265 -17.74 -8.93 -11.54
N ASN A 266 -17.30 -7.89 -12.26
CA ASN A 266 -18.16 -6.96 -12.98
C ASN A 266 -17.82 -6.95 -14.48
N PRO A 267 -18.16 -8.02 -15.25
CA PRO A 267 -17.73 -8.17 -16.65
C PRO A 267 -18.17 -7.02 -17.57
N GLN A 268 -19.34 -6.43 -17.32
CA GLN A 268 -19.81 -5.27 -18.09
C GLN A 268 -18.91 -4.04 -17.88
N THR A 269 -18.43 -3.83 -16.64
CA THR A 269 -17.51 -2.76 -16.32
C THR A 269 -16.15 -3.01 -16.96
N MET A 270 -15.67 -4.25 -16.99
CA MET A 270 -14.44 -4.64 -17.67
C MET A 270 -14.53 -4.36 -19.18
N GLN A 271 -15.58 -4.88 -19.84
CA GLN A 271 -15.80 -4.68 -21.28
C GLN A 271 -15.85 -3.18 -21.63
N LYS A 272 -16.52 -2.38 -20.81
CA LYS A 272 -16.60 -0.93 -21.00
C LYS A 272 -15.23 -0.27 -20.90
N ALA A 273 -14.39 -0.70 -19.94
CA ALA A 273 -13.03 -0.19 -19.79
C ALA A 273 -12.13 -0.58 -20.99
N GLN A 274 -12.19 -1.84 -21.41
CA GLN A 274 -11.47 -2.33 -22.60
C GLN A 274 -11.91 -1.58 -23.87
N ALA A 275 -13.23 -1.39 -24.04
CA ALA A 275 -13.78 -0.64 -25.17
C ALA A 275 -13.29 0.83 -25.17
N GLU A 276 -13.30 1.52 -24.00
CA GLU A 276 -12.76 2.87 -23.89
C GLU A 276 -11.30 2.92 -24.35
N ILE A 277 -10.46 2.03 -23.78
CA ILE A 277 -9.01 2.04 -24.02
C ILE A 277 -8.73 1.74 -25.50
N ARG A 278 -9.28 0.65 -26.02
CA ARG A 278 -9.03 0.17 -27.38
C ARG A 278 -9.56 1.14 -28.45
N THR A 279 -10.75 1.73 -28.23
CA THR A 279 -11.33 2.70 -29.17
C THR A 279 -10.58 4.02 -29.18
N LYS A 280 -10.21 4.54 -28.01
CA LYS A 280 -9.55 5.84 -27.92
C LYS A 280 -8.08 5.82 -28.34
N LEU A 281 -7.41 4.69 -28.17
CA LEU A 281 -5.98 4.57 -28.44
C LEU A 281 -5.68 3.92 -29.79
N GLY A 282 -6.60 3.10 -30.33
CA GLY A 282 -6.37 2.32 -31.56
C GLY A 282 -5.25 1.30 -31.38
N ALA A 283 -4.82 0.68 -32.47
CA ALA A 283 -3.68 -0.24 -32.46
C ALA A 283 -2.37 0.52 -32.31
N LYS A 284 -1.65 0.25 -31.20
CA LYS A 284 -0.35 0.83 -30.87
C LYS A 284 0.63 -0.24 -30.42
N PRO A 285 1.92 -0.10 -30.71
CA PRO A 285 2.93 -1.03 -30.21
C PRO A 285 3.21 -0.90 -28.71
N THR A 286 2.94 0.28 -28.13
CA THR A 286 3.21 0.60 -26.71
C THR A 286 2.23 1.69 -26.24
N LEU A 287 1.78 1.58 -25.01
CA LEU A 287 1.02 2.66 -24.37
C LEU A 287 1.97 3.60 -23.63
N GLU A 288 1.79 4.89 -23.86
CA GLU A 288 2.60 5.95 -23.26
C GLU A 288 1.84 6.64 -22.12
N PRO A 289 2.55 7.26 -21.15
CA PRO A 289 1.90 7.99 -20.06
C PRO A 289 0.89 9.05 -20.52
N ASP A 290 1.14 9.71 -21.65
CA ASP A 290 0.26 10.73 -22.23
C ASP A 290 -1.09 10.17 -22.69
N ASP A 291 -1.14 8.89 -23.03
CA ASP A 291 -2.39 8.22 -23.39
C ASP A 291 -3.40 8.16 -22.24
N LEU A 292 -2.89 8.09 -21.01
CA LEU A 292 -3.72 8.03 -19.79
C LEU A 292 -4.61 9.28 -19.63
N GLY A 293 -4.21 10.40 -20.21
CA GLY A 293 -5.02 11.64 -20.22
C GLY A 293 -6.41 11.44 -20.83
N LYS A 294 -6.54 10.55 -21.81
CA LYS A 294 -7.77 10.25 -22.56
C LYS A 294 -8.69 9.25 -21.84
N LEU A 295 -8.18 8.47 -20.88
CA LEU A 295 -8.85 7.32 -20.27
C LEU A 295 -9.63 7.71 -19.02
N THR A 296 -10.77 8.37 -19.22
CA THR A 296 -11.56 8.90 -18.11
C THR A 296 -12.27 7.81 -17.29
N PHE A 297 -12.76 6.75 -17.93
CA PHE A 297 -13.43 5.66 -17.26
C PHE A 297 -12.45 4.80 -16.44
N LEU A 298 -11.25 4.55 -16.99
CA LEU A 298 -10.19 3.89 -16.25
C LEU A 298 -9.84 4.63 -14.94
N LYS A 299 -9.79 5.96 -14.98
CA LYS A 299 -9.54 6.79 -13.78
C LYS A 299 -10.67 6.66 -12.75
N MET A 300 -11.92 6.51 -13.21
CA MET A 300 -13.05 6.24 -12.31
C MET A 300 -12.94 4.85 -11.67
N ILE A 301 -12.48 3.83 -12.41
CA ILE A 301 -12.20 2.48 -11.87
C ILE A 301 -11.16 2.56 -10.76
N VAL A 302 -10.04 3.25 -10.98
CA VAL A 302 -9.01 3.42 -9.97
C VAL A 302 -9.53 4.13 -8.73
N LYS A 303 -10.33 5.19 -8.88
CA LYS A 303 -10.96 5.88 -7.76
C LYS A 303 -11.90 4.95 -6.98
N GLU A 304 -12.73 4.19 -7.66
CA GLU A 304 -13.69 3.28 -7.03
C GLU A 304 -12.99 2.13 -6.29
N THR A 305 -11.94 1.59 -6.89
CA THR A 305 -11.08 0.60 -6.23
C THR A 305 -10.48 1.16 -4.94
N LEU A 306 -9.91 2.35 -4.98
CA LEU A 306 -9.34 3.01 -3.80
C LEU A 306 -10.39 3.34 -2.73
N ARG A 307 -11.65 3.57 -3.12
CA ARG A 307 -12.76 3.80 -2.19
C ARG A 307 -13.14 2.52 -1.46
N LEU A 308 -13.31 1.42 -2.19
CA LEU A 308 -13.70 0.13 -1.63
C LEU A 308 -12.54 -0.58 -0.95
N HIS A 309 -11.37 -0.56 -1.56
CA HIS A 309 -10.20 -1.31 -1.12
C HIS A 309 -9.00 -0.38 -0.88
N PRO A 310 -9.09 0.54 0.11
CA PRO A 310 -7.94 1.35 0.46
C PRO A 310 -6.82 0.44 1.00
N PRO A 311 -5.60 0.48 0.41
CA PRO A 311 -4.52 -0.44 0.82
C PRO A 311 -4.16 -0.36 2.29
N VAL A 312 -4.36 0.79 2.93
CA VAL A 312 -4.12 1.02 4.35
C VAL A 312 -5.45 1.44 5.00
N PRO A 313 -6.33 0.50 5.38
CA PRO A 313 -7.72 0.78 5.75
C PRO A 313 -7.88 1.65 7.00
N LEU A 314 -6.96 1.56 7.97
CA LEU A 314 -6.97 2.36 9.19
C LEU A 314 -6.01 3.56 9.12
N LEU A 315 -5.36 3.78 7.99
CA LEU A 315 -4.24 4.68 7.80
C LEU A 315 -3.13 4.45 8.85
N LEU A 316 -2.01 5.13 8.71
CA LEU A 316 -0.96 5.02 9.73
C LEU A 316 -1.39 5.75 11.01
N PRO A 317 -1.19 5.14 12.21
CA PRO A 317 -1.60 5.71 13.49
C PRO A 317 -1.08 7.13 13.67
N ARG A 318 -1.94 7.98 14.22
CA ARG A 318 -1.61 9.36 14.59
C ARG A 318 -1.56 9.50 16.10
N GLU A 319 -0.89 10.54 16.58
CA GLU A 319 -0.87 10.90 17.99
C GLU A 319 -1.18 12.38 18.17
N THR A 320 -2.00 12.69 19.18
CA THR A 320 -2.32 14.08 19.53
C THR A 320 -1.15 14.74 20.24
N ARG A 321 -0.77 15.93 19.80
CA ARG A 321 0.30 16.75 20.40
C ARG A 321 -0.20 17.67 21.53
N ARG A 322 -1.46 18.04 21.46
CA ARG A 322 -2.16 18.92 22.41
C ARG A 322 -3.61 18.52 22.48
N THR A 323 -4.31 18.93 23.54
CA THR A 323 -5.75 18.77 23.63
C THR A 323 -6.44 19.34 22.40
N CYS A 324 -7.38 18.62 21.85
CA CYS A 324 -8.25 19.08 20.78
C CYS A 324 -9.67 18.58 20.98
N GLN A 325 -10.62 19.26 20.36
CA GLN A 325 -12.04 18.94 20.44
C GLN A 325 -12.54 18.40 19.11
N ILE A 326 -13.27 17.31 19.18
CA ILE A 326 -13.97 16.73 18.04
C ILE A 326 -15.47 16.85 18.31
N ARG A 327 -16.21 17.45 17.37
CA ARG A 327 -17.66 17.50 17.44
C ARG A 327 -18.26 16.38 16.60
N ALA A 328 -19.02 15.49 17.22
CA ALA A 328 -19.77 14.44 16.53
C ALA A 328 -21.05 14.99 15.86
N GLU A 329 -21.69 14.17 15.02
CA GLU A 329 -22.93 14.55 14.30
C GLU A 329 -24.10 14.87 15.24
N ASN A 330 -24.17 14.17 16.37
CA ASN A 330 -25.14 14.43 17.43
C ASN A 330 -24.82 15.69 18.26
N ASN A 331 -23.92 16.55 17.79
CA ASN A 331 -23.40 17.73 18.47
C ASN A 331 -22.61 17.49 19.77
N ASN A 332 -22.38 16.25 20.17
CA ASN A 332 -21.51 15.94 21.30
C ASN A 332 -20.08 16.40 21.02
N ILE A 333 -19.44 17.00 22.00
CA ILE A 333 -18.05 17.45 21.93
C ILE A 333 -17.20 16.46 22.73
N TYR A 334 -16.22 15.87 22.05
CA TYR A 334 -15.25 15.00 22.67
C TYR A 334 -13.93 15.74 22.84
N ASN A 335 -13.43 15.81 24.07
CA ASN A 335 -12.10 16.33 24.37
C ASN A 335 -11.08 15.22 24.25
N ILE A 336 -10.16 15.36 23.32
CA ILE A 336 -9.07 14.40 23.09
C ILE A 336 -7.80 14.90 23.75
N SER A 337 -7.32 14.16 24.72
CA SER A 337 -6.11 14.51 25.49
C SER A 337 -4.84 14.43 24.62
N PRO A 338 -3.73 15.09 25.00
CA PRO A 338 -2.42 14.87 24.38
C PRO A 338 -2.00 13.42 24.51
N ARG A 339 -1.17 12.95 23.57
CA ARG A 339 -0.66 11.56 23.48
C ARG A 339 -1.74 10.49 23.31
N THR A 340 -2.93 10.89 22.84
CA THR A 340 -3.96 9.92 22.43
C THR A 340 -3.63 9.39 21.06
N ARG A 341 -3.60 8.06 20.90
CA ARG A 341 -3.48 7.39 19.60
C ARG A 341 -4.81 7.54 18.85
N VAL A 342 -4.73 7.98 17.61
CA VAL A 342 -5.89 8.22 16.73
C VAL A 342 -5.73 7.41 15.45
N LEU A 343 -6.72 6.58 15.15
CA LEU A 343 -6.84 5.84 13.90
C LEU A 343 -7.91 6.49 13.03
N VAL A 344 -7.65 6.57 11.73
CA VAL A 344 -8.60 7.08 10.74
C VAL A 344 -9.05 5.91 9.88
N ASN A 345 -10.29 5.49 10.04
CA ASN A 345 -10.84 4.35 9.32
C ASN A 345 -11.26 4.75 7.90
N ALA A 346 -10.30 4.75 6.95
CA ALA A 346 -10.53 5.09 5.56
C ALA A 346 -11.50 4.08 4.88
N TRP A 347 -11.47 2.82 5.30
CA TRP A 347 -12.37 1.77 4.82
C TRP A 347 -13.84 2.09 5.15
N ALA A 348 -14.12 2.45 6.40
CA ALA A 348 -15.48 2.83 6.81
C ALA A 348 -15.94 4.16 6.18
N ILE A 349 -15.02 5.11 6.01
CA ILE A 349 -15.30 6.39 5.35
C ILE A 349 -15.70 6.18 3.90
N GLY A 350 -14.98 5.33 3.17
CA GLY A 350 -15.32 4.97 1.79
C GLY A 350 -16.65 4.21 1.65
N ARG A 351 -17.23 3.74 2.77
CA ARG A 351 -18.49 2.99 2.83
C ARG A 351 -19.61 3.69 3.63
N ASP A 352 -19.44 4.97 3.93
CA ASP A 352 -20.44 5.74 4.68
C ASP A 352 -21.69 5.97 3.80
N PRO A 353 -22.88 5.40 4.17
CA PRO A 353 -24.10 5.53 3.38
C PRO A 353 -24.65 6.96 3.32
N ASN A 354 -24.20 7.85 4.22
CA ASN A 354 -24.57 9.26 4.18
C ASN A 354 -23.79 10.03 3.08
N LYS A 355 -22.73 9.44 2.53
CA LYS A 355 -21.86 10.04 1.51
C LYS A 355 -21.89 9.29 0.19
N TRP A 356 -22.08 7.99 0.23
CA TRP A 356 -22.00 7.10 -0.92
C TRP A 356 -23.30 6.32 -1.10
N ASN A 357 -23.95 6.50 -2.23
CA ASN A 357 -25.11 5.70 -2.59
C ASN A 357 -24.64 4.27 -2.88
N ASN A 358 -25.38 3.25 -2.39
CA ASN A 358 -25.01 1.84 -2.50
C ASN A 358 -23.51 1.64 -2.14
N PRO A 359 -23.09 1.94 -0.90
CA PRO A 359 -21.70 2.12 -0.55
C PRO A 359 -20.81 0.87 -0.72
N SER A 360 -21.43 -0.33 -0.71
CA SER A 360 -20.73 -1.61 -0.88
C SER A 360 -20.64 -2.07 -2.34
N GLU A 361 -21.31 -1.38 -3.27
CA GLU A 361 -21.32 -1.71 -4.69
C GLU A 361 -20.12 -1.10 -5.40
N PHE A 362 -19.48 -1.88 -6.30
CA PHE A 362 -18.44 -1.39 -7.19
C PHE A 362 -19.06 -0.70 -8.40
N SER A 363 -19.10 0.62 -8.38
CA SER A 363 -19.73 1.45 -9.41
C SER A 363 -18.84 2.65 -9.76
N PRO A 364 -17.92 2.50 -10.72
CA PRO A 364 -17.04 3.59 -11.14
C PRO A 364 -17.77 4.84 -11.60
N GLU A 365 -18.96 4.69 -12.14
CA GLU A 365 -19.81 5.77 -12.64
C GLU A 365 -20.20 6.81 -11.58
N ARG A 366 -20.10 6.47 -10.29
CA ARG A 366 -20.32 7.44 -9.19
C ARG A 366 -19.36 8.62 -9.22
N PHE A 367 -18.23 8.45 -9.88
CA PHE A 367 -17.24 9.52 -10.09
C PHE A 367 -17.45 10.31 -11.39
N LYS A 368 -18.46 9.97 -12.22
CA LYS A 368 -18.77 10.72 -13.43
C LYS A 368 -19.37 12.08 -13.07
N GLY A 369 -18.70 13.16 -13.48
CA GLY A 369 -19.15 14.53 -13.13
C GLY A 369 -19.02 14.86 -11.65
N ASN A 370 -18.32 14.06 -10.87
CA ASN A 370 -18.10 14.26 -9.44
C ASN A 370 -16.66 14.77 -9.22
N GLU A 371 -16.52 15.89 -8.52
CA GLU A 371 -15.22 16.52 -8.23
C GLU A 371 -14.45 15.82 -7.09
N VAL A 372 -15.05 14.83 -6.43
CA VAL A 372 -14.41 14.10 -5.32
C VAL A 372 -13.11 13.45 -5.79
N ASP A 373 -12.03 13.78 -5.07
CA ASP A 373 -10.67 13.30 -5.37
C ASP A 373 -9.92 12.91 -4.07
N PHE A 374 -8.95 12.02 -4.23
CA PHE A 374 -8.08 11.48 -3.17
C PHE A 374 -6.96 12.44 -2.73
N ARG A 375 -6.87 13.66 -3.27
CA ARG A 375 -5.79 14.63 -2.98
C ARG A 375 -5.91 15.32 -1.61
N GLY A 376 -6.76 14.80 -0.72
CA GLY A 376 -6.88 15.23 0.67
C GLY A 376 -7.69 16.50 0.89
N GLN A 377 -8.48 16.94 -0.09
CA GLN A 377 -9.45 18.02 0.01
C GLN A 377 -10.86 17.48 0.30
N HIS A 378 -11.14 16.23 -0.06
CA HIS A 378 -12.42 15.54 0.08
C HIS A 378 -12.31 14.48 1.18
N PHE A 379 -12.92 14.77 2.35
CA PHE A 379 -12.75 13.93 3.54
C PHE A 379 -13.60 12.67 3.54
N GLU A 380 -14.54 12.57 2.66
CA GLU A 380 -15.30 11.38 2.31
C GLU A 380 -14.46 10.37 1.50
N PHE A 381 -13.27 10.78 1.01
CA PHE A 381 -12.41 9.95 0.17
C PHE A 381 -10.92 10.18 0.48
N VAL A 382 -10.37 9.44 1.42
CA VAL A 382 -9.02 9.65 1.96
C VAL A 382 -8.11 8.41 1.91
N PRO A 383 -8.04 7.68 0.78
CA PRO A 383 -7.21 6.47 0.69
C PRO A 383 -5.72 6.76 0.90
N PHE A 384 -5.26 7.95 0.57
CA PHE A 384 -3.89 8.44 0.78
C PHE A 384 -3.74 9.28 2.06
N GLY A 385 -4.75 9.26 2.93
CA GLY A 385 -4.80 10.15 4.07
C GLY A 385 -5.04 11.61 3.68
N GLY A 386 -4.62 12.54 4.52
CA GLY A 386 -4.86 13.95 4.26
C GLY A 386 -3.95 14.89 5.06
N GLY A 387 -3.86 16.15 4.61
CA GLY A 387 -3.14 17.27 5.17
C GLY A 387 -1.64 17.06 5.31
N ARG A 388 -1.02 17.41 6.47
CA ARG A 388 0.44 17.40 6.64
C ARG A 388 1.07 16.00 6.46
N ARG A 389 0.30 14.95 6.72
CA ARG A 389 0.72 13.53 6.63
C ARG A 389 0.13 12.81 5.41
N ILE A 390 -0.37 13.54 4.43
CA ILE A 390 -0.80 12.94 3.15
C ILE A 390 0.35 12.16 2.51
N CYS A 391 0.05 11.06 1.86
CA CYS A 391 1.05 10.24 1.17
C CYS A 391 1.90 11.09 0.21
N PRO A 392 3.23 11.01 0.27
CA PRO A 392 4.09 11.73 -0.67
C PRO A 392 4.15 11.07 -2.05
N GLY A 393 3.84 9.76 -2.14
CA GLY A 393 3.96 8.95 -3.34
C GLY A 393 2.73 8.93 -4.25
N ILE A 394 1.71 9.78 -4.02
CA ILE A 394 0.44 9.74 -4.77
C ILE A 394 0.67 9.75 -6.28
N SER A 395 1.44 10.70 -6.79
CA SER A 395 1.65 10.86 -8.24
C SER A 395 2.30 9.64 -8.85
N ASN A 396 3.34 9.10 -8.22
CA ASN A 396 4.05 7.92 -8.70
C ASN A 396 3.17 6.65 -8.62
N SER A 397 2.46 6.46 -7.52
CA SER A 397 1.57 5.32 -7.33
C SER A 397 0.43 5.32 -8.36
N ILE A 398 -0.27 6.43 -8.52
CA ILE A 398 -1.38 6.55 -9.48
C ILE A 398 -0.89 6.34 -10.91
N ALA A 399 0.26 6.92 -11.30
CA ALA A 399 0.83 6.71 -12.63
C ALA A 399 1.16 5.23 -12.89
N THR A 400 1.70 4.52 -11.90
CA THR A 400 1.99 3.09 -12.01
C THR A 400 0.71 2.26 -12.10
N ILE A 401 -0.29 2.53 -11.25
CA ILE A 401 -1.57 1.82 -11.23
C ILE A 401 -2.31 2.02 -12.56
N GLU A 402 -2.49 3.27 -12.99
CA GLU A 402 -3.23 3.58 -14.22
C GLU A 402 -2.55 2.98 -15.46
N LEU A 403 -1.23 3.11 -15.58
CA LEU A 403 -0.50 2.59 -16.75
C LEU A 403 -0.51 1.05 -16.78
N THR A 404 -0.39 0.40 -15.63
CA THR A 404 -0.45 -1.06 -15.54
C THR A 404 -1.84 -1.57 -15.92
N LEU A 405 -2.90 -1.02 -15.33
CA LEU A 405 -4.28 -1.41 -15.62
C LEU A 405 -4.62 -1.13 -17.09
N ALA A 406 -4.19 0.02 -17.65
CA ALA A 406 -4.39 0.32 -19.06
C ALA A 406 -3.78 -0.78 -19.96
N ASN A 407 -2.54 -1.21 -19.69
CA ASN A 407 -1.87 -2.25 -20.45
C ASN A 407 -2.54 -3.62 -20.30
N LEU A 408 -2.92 -4.01 -19.07
CA LEU A 408 -3.61 -5.29 -18.82
C LEU A 408 -4.95 -5.38 -19.58
N LEU A 409 -5.70 -4.28 -19.65
CA LEU A 409 -7.00 -4.23 -20.33
C LEU A 409 -6.88 -4.00 -21.83
N TYR A 410 -5.77 -3.41 -22.31
CA TYR A 410 -5.51 -3.16 -23.71
C TYR A 410 -5.10 -4.42 -24.48
N TRP A 411 -4.16 -5.18 -23.87
CA TRP A 411 -3.52 -6.32 -24.53
C TRP A 411 -4.28 -7.63 -24.36
N PHE A 412 -5.10 -7.75 -23.33
CA PHE A 412 -5.73 -9.02 -22.99
C PHE A 412 -7.24 -8.91 -22.77
N ASP A 413 -7.95 -9.94 -23.20
CA ASP A 413 -9.20 -10.35 -22.58
C ASP A 413 -8.87 -11.30 -21.43
N TRP A 414 -9.75 -11.37 -20.44
CA TRP A 414 -9.47 -12.08 -19.21
C TRP A 414 -10.56 -13.08 -18.91
N GLU A 415 -10.15 -14.31 -18.61
CA GLU A 415 -11.05 -15.40 -18.25
C GLU A 415 -10.68 -15.95 -16.87
N VAL A 416 -11.64 -16.60 -16.23
CA VAL A 416 -11.46 -17.34 -14.99
C VAL A 416 -10.88 -18.70 -15.33
N ALA A 417 -9.90 -19.18 -14.55
CA ALA A 417 -9.32 -20.50 -14.78
C ALA A 417 -10.39 -21.60 -14.66
N GLU A 418 -10.27 -22.66 -15.49
CA GLU A 418 -11.20 -23.76 -15.51
C GLU A 418 -11.36 -24.40 -14.12
N GLY A 419 -12.61 -24.66 -13.71
CA GLY A 419 -12.94 -25.21 -12.40
C GLY A 419 -13.01 -24.20 -11.25
N MET A 420 -12.65 -22.93 -11.48
CA MET A 420 -12.79 -21.86 -10.49
C MET A 420 -14.07 -21.05 -10.73
N LYS A 421 -14.75 -20.70 -9.66
CA LYS A 421 -15.94 -19.83 -9.74
C LYS A 421 -15.56 -18.37 -9.56
N VAL A 422 -16.25 -17.47 -10.24
CA VAL A 422 -16.06 -16.02 -10.11
C VAL A 422 -16.21 -15.58 -8.65
N GLU A 423 -17.13 -16.21 -7.89
CA GLU A 423 -17.35 -15.94 -6.48
C GLU A 423 -16.14 -16.33 -5.60
N GLU A 424 -15.43 -17.39 -5.95
CA GLU A 424 -14.24 -17.86 -5.22
C GLU A 424 -13.03 -16.98 -5.51
N ILE A 425 -12.83 -16.64 -6.78
CA ILE A 425 -11.76 -15.72 -7.22
C ILE A 425 -12.07 -14.30 -6.73
N GLY A 426 -13.33 -13.93 -6.81
CA GLY A 426 -13.85 -12.66 -6.32
C GLY A 426 -14.11 -12.64 -4.82
N SER A 427 -13.65 -13.66 -4.03
CA SER A 427 -13.70 -13.57 -2.58
C SER A 427 -13.08 -12.25 -2.15
N LEU A 428 -13.90 -11.42 -1.51
CA LEU A 428 -13.48 -10.14 -0.94
C LEU A 428 -12.88 -10.33 0.47
N GLU A 429 -12.47 -11.55 0.79
CA GLU A 429 -11.78 -11.82 2.05
C GLU A 429 -10.44 -11.11 2.07
N GLU A 430 -10.30 -10.28 3.07
CA GLU A 430 -9.12 -9.48 3.32
C GLU A 430 -8.22 -10.19 4.33
N GLU A 431 -6.92 -10.17 4.08
CA GLU A 431 -5.90 -10.56 5.05
C GLU A 431 -5.36 -9.30 5.71
N GLY A 432 -5.51 -9.22 7.03
CA GLY A 432 -5.21 -8.02 7.80
C GLY A 432 -3.72 -7.81 8.04
N GLY A 433 -3.35 -6.53 8.14
CA GLY A 433 -2.01 -6.03 8.45
C GLY A 433 -2.03 -4.50 8.42
N VAL A 434 -0.87 -3.86 8.37
CA VAL A 434 -0.78 -2.41 8.04
C VAL A 434 -1.44 -2.17 6.69
N THR A 435 -1.17 -3.06 5.75
CA THR A 435 -1.77 -3.15 4.43
C THR A 435 -2.73 -4.34 4.36
N THR A 436 -3.78 -4.21 3.57
CA THR A 436 -4.83 -5.22 3.46
C THR A 436 -4.75 -5.91 2.11
N HIS A 437 -4.27 -7.15 2.15
CA HIS A 437 -4.17 -8.01 0.97
C HIS A 437 -5.46 -8.78 0.72
N LYS A 438 -5.62 -9.24 -0.49
CA LYS A 438 -6.63 -10.25 -0.82
C LYS A 438 -6.14 -11.62 -0.31
N ARG A 439 -6.95 -12.33 0.48
CA ARG A 439 -6.58 -13.63 1.05
C ARG A 439 -6.38 -14.69 -0.04
N THR A 440 -7.30 -14.75 -1.00
CA THR A 440 -7.25 -15.70 -2.11
C THR A 440 -6.47 -15.11 -3.27
N LYS A 441 -5.45 -15.80 -3.74
CA LYS A 441 -4.65 -15.40 -4.91
C LYS A 441 -5.51 -15.25 -6.16
N LEU A 442 -5.28 -14.21 -6.95
CA LEU A 442 -5.99 -13.93 -8.19
C LEU A 442 -5.31 -14.69 -9.33
N THR A 443 -5.85 -15.88 -9.65
CA THR A 443 -5.40 -16.67 -10.79
C THR A 443 -6.35 -16.47 -11.96
N LEU A 444 -5.85 -15.92 -13.07
CA LEU A 444 -6.61 -15.58 -14.27
C LEU A 444 -5.95 -16.13 -15.51
N VAL A 445 -6.74 -16.29 -16.58
CA VAL A 445 -6.26 -16.68 -17.90
C VAL A 445 -6.19 -15.44 -18.79
N PRO A 446 -4.99 -14.98 -19.18
CA PRO A 446 -4.85 -13.93 -20.17
C PRO A 446 -5.13 -14.48 -21.58
N ILE A 447 -5.99 -13.85 -22.34
CA ILE A 447 -6.24 -14.15 -23.75
C ILE A 447 -5.73 -12.96 -24.57
N ASN A 448 -4.74 -13.21 -25.43
CA ASN A 448 -4.19 -12.15 -26.28
C ASN A 448 -5.29 -11.51 -27.15
N TYR A 449 -5.46 -10.21 -27.04
CA TYR A 449 -6.42 -9.49 -27.87
C TYR A 449 -5.92 -9.36 -29.30
N ALA A 450 -6.70 -9.88 -30.26
CA ALA A 450 -6.42 -9.76 -31.68
C ALA A 450 -6.97 -8.42 -32.20
N TRP A 451 -6.11 -7.54 -32.62
CA TRP A 451 -6.50 -6.29 -33.26
C TRP A 451 -7.09 -6.59 -34.67
N PRO A 452 -8.25 -6.02 -34.99
CA PRO A 452 -8.89 -6.20 -36.30
C PRO A 452 -8.10 -5.63 -37.47
#